data_cec04175bb8aff28820d0066f12d1451
#
_entry.id   cec04175bb8aff28820d0066f12d1451
#
_cell.length_a   1.000
_cell.length_b   1.000
_cell.length_c   1.000
_cell.angle_alpha   90.00
_cell.angle_beta   90.00
_cell.angle_gamma   90.00
#
_symmetry.space_group_name_H-M   'P 1'
#
loop_
_entity.id
_entity.type
_entity.pdbx_description
1 polymer ?
#
loop_
_entity_poly.entity_id
_entity_poly.type
_entity_poly.pdbx_seq_one_letter_code
_entity_poly.pdbx_strand_id
1 'polypeptide(L)'
;DIVLTQSQKFMSATVGDRVSITCKASQNVGTAVAWYQQKPGQSPKLLIYSPSSRNTGVPDRFTGSGSGTDFTLTISSVQSEDLADYFCQQYSTYPRTFGGGTKLEIK
;
A
#
# COMPACT_ATOMS: atom_id res chain seq x y z
N ASP A 1 -11.67 -16.71 -5.17
CA ASP A 1 -10.99 -15.41 -5.31
C ASP A 1 -9.96 -15.26 -4.21
N ILE A 2 -8.87 -14.56 -4.52
CA ILE A 2 -7.84 -14.25 -3.54
C ILE A 2 -8.32 -13.06 -2.72
N VAL A 3 -8.32 -13.20 -1.40
CA VAL A 3 -8.71 -12.14 -0.49
C VAL A 3 -7.45 -11.44 0.04
N LEU A 4 -7.42 -10.12 -0.06
CA LEU A 4 -6.35 -9.30 0.51
C LEU A 4 -6.89 -8.60 1.76
N THR A 5 -6.19 -8.76 2.88
CA THR A 5 -6.60 -8.19 4.15
C THR A 5 -5.59 -7.15 4.62
N GLN A 6 -6.07 -5.93 4.83
CA GLN A 6 -5.30 -4.87 5.47
C GLN A 6 -5.86 -4.71 6.88
N SER A 7 -5.09 -5.17 7.88
CA SER A 7 -5.58 -5.24 9.26
C SER A 7 -5.75 -3.87 9.91
N GLN A 8 -4.94 -2.89 9.50
CA GLN A 8 -5.08 -1.53 10.01
C GLN A 8 -5.99 -0.73 9.09
N LYS A 9 -7.18 -0.39 9.56
CA LYS A 9 -8.10 0.44 8.78
C LYS A 9 -7.79 1.92 8.91
N PHE A 10 -7.23 2.32 10.04
CA PHE A 10 -6.86 3.72 10.32
C PHE A 10 -5.49 3.74 10.98
N MET A 11 -4.66 4.68 10.58
CA MET A 11 -3.37 4.94 11.19
C MET A 11 -3.18 6.44 11.34
N SER A 12 -2.61 6.87 12.46
CA SER A 12 -2.24 8.26 12.69
C SER A 12 -0.74 8.37 12.82
N ALA A 13 -0.16 9.38 12.22
CA ALA A 13 1.28 9.61 12.27
C ALA A 13 1.58 11.10 12.38
N THR A 14 2.74 11.42 12.91
CA THR A 14 3.28 12.77 12.96
C THR A 14 4.31 12.90 11.82
N VAL A 15 4.41 14.08 11.23
CA VAL A 15 5.42 14.35 10.19
C VAL A 15 6.79 13.89 10.67
N GLY A 16 7.49 13.12 9.84
CA GLY A 16 8.78 12.53 10.15
C GLY A 16 8.73 11.12 10.67
N ASP A 17 7.56 10.62 11.06
CA ASP A 17 7.41 9.24 11.53
C ASP A 17 7.62 8.23 10.41
N ARG A 18 8.00 7.01 10.80
CA ARG A 18 8.03 5.86 9.91
C ARG A 18 6.72 5.10 10.06
N VAL A 19 6.07 4.81 8.94
CA VAL A 19 4.79 4.12 8.90
C VAL A 19 4.90 2.86 8.07
N SER A 20 4.35 1.75 8.56
CA SER A 20 4.28 0.49 7.82
C SER A 20 2.82 0.05 7.72
N ILE A 21 2.37 -0.17 6.49
CA ILE A 21 1.01 -0.65 6.19
C ILE A 21 1.13 -2.06 5.66
N THR A 22 0.40 -2.99 6.26
CA THR A 22 0.50 -4.41 5.93
C THR A 22 -0.68 -4.88 5.10
N CYS A 23 -0.42 -5.87 4.26
CA CYS A 23 -1.40 -6.50 3.40
C CYS A 23 -1.11 -8.00 3.38
N LYS A 24 -2.13 -8.81 3.67
CA LYS A 24 -1.98 -10.26 3.70
C LYS A 24 -2.91 -10.89 2.68
N ALA A 25 -2.35 -11.77 1.84
CA ALA A 25 -3.11 -12.50 0.84
C ALA A 25 -3.55 -13.87 1.38
N SER A 26 -4.75 -14.29 0.98
CA SER A 26 -5.29 -15.60 1.39
C SER A 26 -4.58 -16.76 0.70
N GLN A 27 -3.85 -16.51 -0.38
CA GLN A 27 -3.07 -17.49 -1.12
C GLN A 27 -1.77 -16.86 -1.56
N ASN A 28 -0.80 -17.69 -1.95
CA ASN A 28 0.48 -17.21 -2.46
C ASN A 28 0.26 -16.49 -3.79
N VAL A 29 0.70 -15.24 -3.87
CA VAL A 29 0.60 -14.42 -5.08
C VAL A 29 1.99 -14.06 -5.63
N GLY A 30 3.04 -14.68 -5.10
CA GLY A 30 4.41 -14.42 -5.52
C GLY A 30 4.81 -13.00 -5.16
N THR A 31 5.19 -12.21 -6.17
CA THR A 31 5.49 -10.79 -6.01
C THR A 31 4.48 -9.90 -6.75
N ALA A 32 3.36 -10.46 -7.17
CA ALA A 32 2.38 -9.75 -8.00
C ALA A 32 1.41 -8.92 -7.16
N VAL A 33 1.95 -7.97 -6.42
CA VAL A 33 1.19 -7.04 -5.59
C VAL A 33 1.60 -5.62 -5.93
N ALA A 34 0.60 -4.75 -6.02
CA ALA A 34 0.79 -3.31 -6.22
C ALA A 34 0.15 -2.54 -5.08
N TRP A 35 0.65 -1.34 -4.84
CA TRP A 35 0.11 -0.42 -3.84
C TRP A 35 -0.39 0.84 -4.53
N TYR A 36 -1.56 1.31 -4.12
CA TYR A 36 -2.20 2.51 -4.64
C TYR A 36 -2.39 3.53 -3.53
N GLN A 37 -2.28 4.79 -3.89
CA GLN A 37 -2.57 5.92 -3.01
C GLN A 37 -3.76 6.68 -3.57
N GLN A 38 -4.76 6.91 -2.72
CA GLN A 38 -5.91 7.72 -3.09
C GLN A 38 -6.02 8.90 -2.14
N LYS A 39 -5.70 10.08 -2.63
CA LYS A 39 -5.86 11.31 -1.87
C LYS A 39 -7.32 11.75 -1.87
N PRO A 40 -7.76 12.52 -0.85
CA PRO A 40 -9.16 12.95 -0.77
C PRO A 40 -9.60 13.65 -2.06
N GLY A 41 -10.75 13.22 -2.59
CA GLY A 41 -11.33 13.80 -3.79
C GLY A 41 -10.64 13.43 -5.11
N GLN A 42 -9.68 12.51 -5.07
CA GLN A 42 -8.93 12.10 -6.27
C GLN A 42 -9.11 10.62 -6.56
N SER A 43 -8.76 10.21 -7.76
CA SER A 43 -8.70 8.80 -8.15
C SER A 43 -7.45 8.14 -7.56
N PRO A 44 -7.48 6.80 -7.34
CA PRO A 44 -6.28 6.09 -6.90
C PRO A 44 -5.15 6.22 -7.91
N LYS A 45 -3.93 6.29 -7.39
CA LYS A 45 -2.73 6.44 -8.17
C LYS A 45 -1.78 5.31 -7.81
N LEU A 46 -1.19 4.67 -8.83
CA LEU A 46 -0.23 3.60 -8.61
C LEU A 46 1.05 4.16 -7.99
N LEU A 47 1.45 3.62 -6.84
CA LEU A 47 2.69 3.98 -6.18
C LEU A 47 3.80 2.99 -6.48
N ILE A 48 3.54 1.71 -6.21
CA ILE A 48 4.56 0.65 -6.19
C ILE A 48 3.97 -0.60 -6.81
N TYR A 49 4.79 -1.36 -7.50
CA TYR A 49 4.41 -2.64 -8.09
C TYR A 49 5.58 -3.64 -7.98
N SER A 50 5.28 -4.94 -8.04
CA SER A 50 6.20 -6.08 -8.07
C SER A 50 7.12 -6.29 -6.84
N PRO A 51 6.72 -6.12 -5.60
CA PRO A 51 6.11 -5.01 -4.93
C PRO A 51 7.11 -3.90 -4.58
N SER A 52 8.38 -4.00 -5.01
CA SER A 52 9.46 -3.08 -4.61
C SER A 52 9.78 -2.01 -5.65
N SER A 53 9.17 -2.05 -6.83
CA SER A 53 9.43 -1.08 -7.90
C SER A 53 8.53 0.13 -7.75
N ARG A 54 9.13 1.31 -7.65
CA ARG A 54 8.38 2.57 -7.57
C ARG A 54 7.94 3.03 -8.95
N ASN A 55 6.71 3.54 -9.04
CA ASN A 55 6.23 4.17 -10.25
C ASN A 55 6.94 5.52 -10.45
N THR A 56 6.94 6.00 -11.68
CA THR A 56 7.56 7.28 -12.03
C THR A 56 6.96 8.42 -11.19
N GLY A 57 7.82 9.24 -10.62
CA GLY A 57 7.40 10.38 -9.81
C GLY A 57 7.13 10.09 -8.36
N VAL A 58 7.23 8.83 -7.93
CA VAL A 58 7.01 8.45 -6.54
C VAL A 58 8.27 8.74 -5.73
N PRO A 59 8.15 9.47 -4.60
CA PRO A 59 9.32 9.77 -3.77
C PRO A 59 9.98 8.53 -3.18
N ASP A 60 11.28 8.63 -2.91
CA ASP A 60 12.09 7.54 -2.37
C ASP A 60 11.63 7.08 -0.98
N ARG A 61 10.88 7.92 -0.26
CA ARG A 61 10.41 7.55 1.08
C ARG A 61 9.37 6.43 1.06
N PHE A 62 8.77 6.15 -0.09
CA PHE A 62 7.87 5.02 -0.27
C PHE A 62 8.64 3.79 -0.70
N THR A 63 8.55 2.71 0.07
CA THR A 63 9.16 1.44 -0.29
C THR A 63 8.17 0.31 -0.06
N GLY A 64 8.22 -0.69 -0.92
CA GLY A 64 7.42 -1.89 -0.79
C GLY A 64 8.30 -3.10 -0.56
N SER A 65 7.77 -4.09 0.12
CA SER A 65 8.49 -5.34 0.36
C SER A 65 7.50 -6.49 0.55
N GLY A 66 8.03 -7.71 0.50
CA GLY A 66 7.27 -8.91 0.75
C GLY A 66 7.20 -9.82 -0.44
N SER A 67 6.75 -11.05 -0.18
CA SER A 67 6.50 -12.05 -1.21
C SER A 67 5.58 -13.12 -0.61
N GLY A 68 4.96 -13.91 -1.48
CA GLY A 68 4.07 -14.99 -1.06
C GLY A 68 2.73 -14.46 -0.57
N THR A 69 2.56 -14.32 0.71
CA THR A 69 1.28 -13.88 1.31
C THR A 69 1.38 -12.60 2.13
N ASP A 70 2.59 -12.16 2.49
CA ASP A 70 2.77 -11.01 3.38
C ASP A 70 3.49 -9.88 2.64
N PHE A 71 2.88 -8.70 2.65
CA PHE A 71 3.38 -7.52 1.93
C PHE A 71 3.30 -6.29 2.83
N THR A 72 4.24 -5.38 2.66
CA THR A 72 4.31 -4.17 3.48
C THR A 72 4.65 -2.97 2.61
N LEU A 73 3.91 -1.88 2.80
CA LEU A 73 4.25 -0.56 2.29
C LEU A 73 4.83 0.24 3.44
N THR A 74 6.02 0.77 3.25
CA THR A 74 6.69 1.58 4.28
C THR A 74 6.90 2.99 3.77
N ILE A 75 6.54 3.97 4.61
CA ILE A 75 6.83 5.39 4.39
C ILE A 75 7.86 5.78 5.44
N SER A 76 9.11 6.04 5.02
CA SER A 76 10.23 6.20 5.96
C SER A 76 10.20 7.51 6.73
N SER A 77 9.61 8.55 6.17
CA SER A 77 9.50 9.88 6.80
C SER A 77 8.25 10.53 6.28
N VAL A 78 7.15 10.33 7.01
CA VAL A 78 5.83 10.78 6.59
C VAL A 78 5.80 12.30 6.46
N GLN A 79 5.19 12.78 5.38
CA GLN A 79 4.97 14.20 5.11
C GLN A 79 3.48 14.50 5.15
N SER A 80 3.14 15.77 5.32
CA SER A 80 1.72 16.16 5.39
C SER A 80 0.94 15.81 4.12
N GLU A 81 1.60 15.81 2.97
CA GLU A 81 0.98 15.44 1.69
C GLU A 81 0.70 13.95 1.55
N ASP A 82 1.18 13.11 2.47
CA ASP A 82 0.95 11.67 2.44
C ASP A 82 -0.40 11.26 3.03
N LEU A 83 -1.18 12.22 3.52
CA LEU A 83 -2.55 11.98 3.97
C LEU A 83 -3.36 11.38 2.81
N ALA A 84 -3.78 10.14 2.95
CA ALA A 84 -4.46 9.42 1.88
C ALA A 84 -4.96 8.06 2.38
N ASP A 85 -5.74 7.39 1.53
CA ASP A 85 -6.04 5.97 1.70
C ASP A 85 -5.04 5.16 0.86
N TYR A 86 -4.57 4.05 1.41
CA TYR A 86 -3.61 3.17 0.75
C TYR A 86 -4.22 1.79 0.56
N PHE A 87 -4.14 1.27 -0.66
CA PHE A 87 -4.71 -0.03 -1.02
C PHE A 87 -3.66 -0.93 -1.62
N CYS A 88 -3.67 -2.21 -1.23
CA CYS A 88 -2.90 -3.23 -1.94
C CYS A 88 -3.81 -3.90 -2.97
N GLN A 89 -3.20 -4.43 -4.04
CA GLN A 89 -3.88 -5.14 -5.10
C GLN A 89 -3.02 -6.31 -5.54
N GLN A 90 -3.61 -7.49 -5.70
CA GLN A 90 -2.90 -8.60 -6.34
C GLN A 90 -3.25 -8.64 -7.84
N TYR A 91 -2.27 -8.94 -8.67
CA TYR A 91 -2.49 -9.15 -10.09
C TYR A 91 -1.92 -10.50 -10.55
N SER A 92 -1.82 -11.44 -9.61
CA SER A 92 -1.35 -12.81 -9.90
C SER A 92 -2.40 -13.59 -10.68
N THR A 93 -3.66 -13.46 -10.30
CA THR A 93 -4.77 -14.20 -10.93
C THR A 93 -5.97 -13.29 -11.12
N TYR A 94 -6.89 -13.71 -11.99
CA TYR A 94 -8.20 -13.08 -12.12
C TYR A 94 -9.21 -13.80 -11.24
N PRO A 95 -10.20 -13.09 -10.69
CA PRO A 95 -10.33 -11.65 -10.77
C PRO A 95 -9.27 -10.95 -9.93
N ARG A 96 -8.82 -9.77 -10.38
CA ARG A 96 -7.91 -8.95 -9.59
C ARG A 96 -8.66 -8.41 -8.38
N THR A 97 -8.02 -8.47 -7.23
CA THR A 97 -8.67 -8.09 -5.98
C THR A 97 -7.84 -7.06 -5.24
N PHE A 98 -8.53 -6.24 -4.43
CA PHE A 98 -7.92 -5.17 -3.63
C PHE A 98 -8.11 -5.45 -2.15
N GLY A 99 -7.20 -4.94 -1.34
CA GLY A 99 -7.42 -4.85 0.11
C GLY A 99 -8.49 -3.80 0.43
N GLY A 100 -8.96 -3.81 1.66
CA GLY A 100 -10.02 -2.90 2.11
C GLY A 100 -9.56 -1.46 2.32
N GLY A 101 -8.26 -1.21 2.32
CA GLY A 101 -7.70 0.12 2.47
C GLY A 101 -7.27 0.44 3.90
N THR A 102 -6.27 1.30 4.00
CA THR A 102 -5.78 1.85 5.26
C THR A 102 -5.75 3.35 5.11
N LYS A 103 -6.50 4.06 5.95
CA LYS A 103 -6.49 5.52 5.94
C LYS A 103 -5.37 6.02 6.83
N LEU A 104 -4.45 6.78 6.25
CA LEU A 104 -3.37 7.42 7.00
C LEU A 104 -3.75 8.86 7.30
N GLU A 105 -3.76 9.19 8.57
CA GLU A 105 -4.02 10.56 9.05
C GLU A 105 -2.72 11.15 9.57
N ILE A 106 -2.50 12.42 9.27
CA ILE A 106 -1.30 13.15 9.69
C ILE A 106 -1.72 14.14 10.78
N LYS A 107 -1.09 14.03 11.92
CA LYS A 107 -1.36 14.92 13.06
C LYS A 107 -0.68 16.28 12.90
#